data_02822851efbd667fb218f4d3fe15d0ec
#
_entry.id   02822851efbd667fb218f4d3fe15d0ec
#
_cell.length_a   1.000
_cell.length_b   1.000
_cell.length_c   1.000
_cell.angle_alpha   90.00
_cell.angle_beta   90.00
_cell.angle_gamma   90.00
#
_symmetry.space_group_name_H-M   'P 1'
#
loop_
_entity.id
_entity.type
_entity.pdbx_description
1 polymer ?
#
loop_
_entity_poly.entity_id
_entity_poly.type
_entity_poly.pdbx_seq_one_letter_code
_entity_poly.pdbx_strand_id
1 'polypeptide(L)'
;MLHRKFVLTSHGHLRIGVVHMHRDLLQPGDHPMGGGFWDIDYTANRLVLSGRSFDFGEPQWGVVNTLHVPQAYRSMTIVYNGDTPNHNFDVSSRLAIDYYNG
;
A
#
# COMPACT_ATOMS: atom_id res chain seq x y z
N MET A 1 -12.66 4.58 14.92
CA MET A 1 -11.33 4.60 15.57
C MET A 1 -10.25 4.81 14.52
N LEU A 2 -9.24 5.64 14.80
CA LEU A 2 -8.14 5.90 13.89
C LEU A 2 -7.18 4.71 13.82
N HIS A 3 -6.83 4.28 12.63
CA HIS A 3 -5.85 3.23 12.39
C HIS A 3 -4.95 3.59 11.22
N ARG A 4 -3.78 2.96 11.19
CA ARG A 4 -2.84 3.04 10.09
C ARG A 4 -3.37 2.22 8.92
N LYS A 5 -3.96 2.89 7.95
CA LYS A 5 -4.62 2.28 6.81
C LYS A 5 -3.96 2.68 5.50
N PHE A 6 -4.06 1.82 4.49
CA PHE A 6 -3.63 2.17 3.15
C PHE A 6 -4.69 1.76 2.13
N VAL A 7 -4.67 2.44 0.99
CA VAL A 7 -5.44 2.06 -0.20
C VAL A 7 -4.51 2.08 -1.40
N LEU A 8 -4.63 1.06 -2.24
CA LEU A 8 -3.99 1.01 -3.54
C LEU A 8 -5.00 1.50 -4.58
N THR A 9 -4.60 2.43 -5.45
CA THR A 9 -5.48 2.92 -6.52
C THR A 9 -5.17 2.27 -7.85
N SER A 10 -6.11 2.39 -8.80
CA SER A 10 -5.95 1.85 -10.15
C SER A 10 -4.80 2.50 -10.92
N HIS A 11 -4.40 3.71 -10.55
CA HIS A 11 -3.24 4.39 -11.13
C HIS A 11 -1.92 4.06 -10.40
N GLY A 12 -1.96 3.11 -9.47
CA GLY A 12 -0.78 2.67 -8.75
C GLY A 12 -0.36 3.56 -7.59
N HIS A 13 -1.22 4.45 -7.12
CA HIS A 13 -0.91 5.25 -5.94
C HIS A 13 -1.14 4.45 -4.67
N LEU A 14 -0.15 4.45 -3.81
CA LEU A 14 -0.25 3.90 -2.47
C LEU A 14 -0.63 5.04 -1.53
N ARG A 15 -1.89 5.09 -1.14
CA ARG A 15 -2.42 6.11 -0.23
C ARG A 15 -2.30 5.60 1.21
N ILE A 16 -1.50 6.28 2.01
CA ILE A 16 -1.17 5.86 3.39
C ILE A 16 -1.56 6.96 4.35
N GLY A 17 -2.17 6.59 5.46
CA GLY A 17 -2.51 7.55 6.50
C GLY A 17 -3.05 6.91 7.75
N VAL A 18 -3.35 7.75 8.75
CA VAL A 18 -4.01 7.35 9.98
C VAL A 18 -5.42 7.94 9.94
N VAL A 19 -6.38 7.10 9.64
CA VAL A 19 -7.75 7.52 9.31
C VAL A 19 -8.78 6.60 9.97
N HIS A 20 -10.02 7.03 10.01
CA HIS A 20 -11.14 6.21 10.50
C HIS A 20 -11.53 5.16 9.47
N MET A 21 -11.60 5.54 8.20
CA MET A 21 -12.06 4.66 7.12
C MET A 21 -11.08 4.68 5.96
N HIS A 22 -10.93 3.55 5.28
CA HIS A 22 -10.06 3.47 4.12
C HIS A 22 -10.40 4.51 3.05
N ARG A 23 -11.68 4.76 2.82
CA ARG A 23 -12.14 5.75 1.83
C ARG A 23 -11.65 7.17 2.10
N ASP A 24 -11.29 7.48 3.36
CA ASP A 24 -10.79 8.80 3.71
C ASP A 24 -9.43 9.10 3.06
N LEU A 25 -8.74 8.06 2.57
CA LEU A 25 -7.46 8.19 1.87
C LEU A 25 -7.61 8.50 0.39
N LEU A 26 -8.80 8.33 -0.16
CA LEU A 26 -9.03 8.52 -1.59
C LEU A 26 -9.16 10.01 -1.93
N GLN A 27 -8.61 10.36 -3.07
CA GLN A 27 -8.74 11.69 -3.66
C GLN A 27 -9.77 11.63 -4.80
N PRO A 28 -10.31 12.78 -5.23
CA PRO A 28 -11.22 12.82 -6.38
C PRO A 28 -10.60 12.13 -7.59
N GLY A 29 -11.34 11.21 -8.21
CA GLY A 29 -10.89 10.45 -9.36
C GLY A 29 -10.13 9.17 -9.04
N ASP A 30 -9.80 8.90 -7.78
CA ASP A 30 -9.17 7.65 -7.41
C ASP A 30 -10.16 6.48 -7.49
N HIS A 31 -9.68 5.37 -8.05
CA HIS A 31 -10.41 4.09 -8.06
C HIS A 31 -9.65 3.10 -7.17
N PRO A 32 -10.25 2.65 -6.06
CA PRO A 32 -9.56 1.74 -5.15
C PRO A 32 -9.42 0.34 -5.77
N MET A 33 -8.22 -0.22 -5.65
CA MET A 33 -7.88 -1.57 -6.05
C MET A 33 -7.49 -2.40 -4.83
N GLY A 34 -8.19 -2.19 -3.74
CA GLY A 34 -7.94 -2.84 -2.47
C GLY A 34 -7.22 -1.95 -1.49
N GLY A 35 -7.09 -2.45 -0.30
CA GLY A 35 -6.46 -1.72 0.80
C GLY A 35 -6.16 -2.64 1.96
N GLY A 36 -5.62 -2.07 3.01
CA GLY A 36 -5.28 -2.81 4.22
C GLY A 36 -4.73 -1.90 5.28
N PHE A 37 -3.71 -2.37 5.97
CA PHE A 37 -3.12 -1.69 7.11
C PHE A 37 -1.61 -1.60 6.91
N TRP A 38 -0.98 -0.61 7.56
CA TRP A 38 0.46 -0.45 7.46
C TRP A 38 1.09 -0.29 8.83
N ASP A 39 2.35 -0.65 8.89
CA ASP A 39 3.21 -0.41 10.04
C ASP A 39 4.63 -0.18 9.55
N ILE A 40 5.50 0.30 10.43
CA ILE A 40 6.91 0.51 10.11
C ILE A 40 7.75 -0.37 11.01
N ASP A 41 8.61 -1.16 10.41
CA ASP A 41 9.68 -1.86 11.09
C ASP A 41 10.94 -1.00 10.99
N TYR A 42 11.21 -0.24 12.04
CA TYR A 42 12.33 0.69 12.04
C TYR A 42 13.69 -0.02 12.03
N THR A 43 13.76 -1.20 12.61
CA THR A 43 15.01 -1.97 12.66
C THR A 43 15.41 -2.43 11.27
N ALA A 44 14.45 -2.93 10.50
CA ALA A 44 14.68 -3.43 9.13
C ALA A 44 14.51 -2.36 8.06
N ASN A 45 14.12 -1.15 8.42
CA ASN A 45 13.79 -0.06 7.49
C ASN A 45 12.74 -0.50 6.46
N ARG A 46 11.63 -1.05 6.95
CA ARG A 46 10.56 -1.58 6.11
C ARG A 46 9.24 -0.89 6.38
N LEU A 47 8.51 -0.61 5.31
CA LEU A 47 7.08 -0.33 5.36
C LEU A 47 6.36 -1.66 5.16
N VAL A 48 5.66 -2.11 6.21
CA VAL A 48 4.95 -3.40 6.19
C VAL A 48 3.48 -3.12 5.92
N LEU A 49 3.00 -3.61 4.79
CA LEU A 49 1.59 -3.57 4.42
C LEU A 49 0.98 -4.93 4.69
N SER A 50 -0.22 -4.97 5.23
CA SER A 50 -0.85 -6.24 5.60
C SER A 50 -2.37 -6.17 5.54
N GLY A 51 -2.98 -7.36 5.55
CA GLY A 51 -4.42 -7.49 5.63
C GLY A 51 -5.16 -7.02 4.40
N ARG A 52 -6.44 -6.75 4.59
CA ARG A 52 -7.33 -6.26 3.54
C ARG A 52 -8.32 -5.28 4.12
N SER A 53 -8.77 -4.33 3.33
CA SER A 53 -9.84 -3.45 3.74
C SER A 53 -11.18 -4.19 3.68
N PHE A 54 -12.08 -3.83 4.58
CA PHE A 54 -13.43 -4.36 4.56
C PHE A 54 -14.20 -3.90 3.32
N ASP A 55 -13.99 -2.63 2.92
CA ASP A 55 -14.75 -2.01 1.82
C ASP A 55 -14.19 -2.36 0.45
N PHE A 56 -12.86 -2.48 0.30
CA PHE A 56 -12.21 -2.58 -1.01
C PHE A 56 -11.51 -3.92 -1.24
N GLY A 57 -11.44 -4.75 -0.23
CA GLY A 57 -10.82 -6.07 -0.32
C GLY A 57 -9.30 -6.05 -0.28
N GLU A 58 -8.71 -7.17 -0.64
CA GLU A 58 -7.27 -7.36 -0.67
C GLU A 58 -6.65 -6.56 -1.81
N PRO A 59 -5.45 -5.95 -1.61
CA PRO A 59 -4.81 -5.18 -2.66
C PRO A 59 -4.47 -6.02 -3.88
N GLN A 60 -4.79 -5.50 -5.07
CA GLN A 60 -4.58 -6.17 -6.34
C GLN A 60 -3.28 -5.67 -6.98
N TRP A 61 -2.16 -6.04 -6.40
CA TRP A 61 -0.84 -5.59 -6.85
C TRP A 61 -0.54 -5.92 -8.30
N GLY A 62 -1.08 -7.05 -8.79
CA GLY A 62 -0.81 -7.54 -10.14
C GLY A 62 -1.40 -6.70 -11.26
N VAL A 63 -2.37 -5.83 -10.96
CA VAL A 63 -3.05 -5.03 -11.98
C VAL A 63 -2.51 -3.60 -12.10
N VAL A 64 -1.55 -3.22 -11.30
CA VAL A 64 -0.90 -1.92 -11.40
C VAL A 64 0.48 -2.07 -12.04
N ASN A 65 0.78 -1.21 -13.00
CA ASN A 65 2.06 -1.24 -13.70
C ASN A 65 3.12 -0.38 -13.03
N THR A 66 2.70 0.71 -12.41
CA THR A 66 3.58 1.66 -11.74
C THR A 66 3.06 1.91 -10.34
N LEU A 67 3.95 1.85 -9.36
CA LEU A 67 3.58 2.10 -7.98
C LEU A 67 4.18 3.43 -7.51
N HIS A 68 3.29 4.38 -7.21
CA HIS A 68 3.65 5.70 -6.70
C HIS A 68 3.50 5.72 -5.18
N VAL A 69 4.60 5.94 -4.50
CA VAL A 69 4.69 5.89 -3.04
C VAL A 69 4.94 7.29 -2.48
N PRO A 70 4.29 7.66 -1.38
CA PRO A 70 4.58 8.94 -0.75
C PRO A 70 6.07 9.11 -0.44
N GLN A 71 6.58 10.32 -0.63
CA GLN A 71 8.01 10.66 -0.52
C GLN A 71 8.64 10.12 0.78
N ALA A 72 7.92 10.22 1.88
CA ALA A 72 8.44 9.82 3.18
C ALA A 72 8.80 8.33 3.28
N TYR A 73 8.25 7.50 2.39
CA TYR A 73 8.43 6.04 2.46
C TYR A 73 9.28 5.48 1.32
N ARG A 74 9.78 6.33 0.42
CA ARG A 74 10.50 5.88 -0.78
C ARG A 74 11.84 5.22 -0.49
N SER A 75 12.46 5.54 0.65
CA SER A 75 13.74 4.94 1.06
C SER A 75 13.57 3.60 1.76
N MET A 76 12.35 3.17 2.04
CA MET A 76 12.07 1.93 2.75
C MET A 76 11.86 0.77 1.77
N THR A 77 12.23 -0.42 2.20
CA THR A 77 11.76 -1.64 1.53
C THR A 77 10.28 -1.81 1.85
N ILE A 78 9.47 -2.05 0.83
CA ILE A 78 8.03 -2.23 1.01
C ILE A 78 7.68 -3.68 0.81
N VAL A 79 7.02 -4.26 1.81
CA VAL A 79 6.59 -5.66 1.77
C VAL A 79 5.09 -5.71 2.03
N TYR A 80 4.43 -6.69 1.45
CA TYR A 80 3.03 -6.95 1.72
C TYR A 80 2.87 -8.35 2.30
N ASN A 81 2.25 -8.42 3.48
CA ASN A 81 1.86 -9.67 4.13
C ASN A 81 0.34 -9.82 3.96
N GLY A 82 -0.07 -10.77 3.13
CA GLY A 82 -1.49 -11.08 2.94
C GLY A 82 -2.12 -11.76 4.16
N ASP A 83 -3.40 -12.05 4.06
CA ASP A 83 -4.15 -12.72 5.12
C ASP A 83 -3.69 -14.16 5.34
N THR A 84 -3.08 -14.79 4.35
CA THR A 84 -2.55 -16.13 4.46
C THR A 84 -1.03 -16.11 4.34
N PRO A 85 -0.31 -17.01 5.05
CA PRO A 85 1.14 -17.05 5.02
C PRO A 85 1.76 -17.18 3.63
N ASN A 86 1.02 -17.76 2.69
CA ASN A 86 1.50 -18.01 1.34
C ASN A 86 1.37 -16.81 0.40
N HIS A 87 0.78 -15.72 0.87
CA HIS A 87 0.56 -14.52 0.07
C HIS A 87 1.52 -13.39 0.39
N ASN A 88 2.65 -13.72 1.01
CA ASN A 88 3.69 -12.73 1.24
C ASN A 88 4.45 -12.47 -0.05
N PHE A 89 4.63 -11.21 -0.38
CA PHE A 89 5.49 -10.84 -1.50
C PHE A 89 6.10 -9.46 -1.26
N ASP A 90 7.29 -9.29 -1.84
CA ASP A 90 8.02 -8.05 -1.76
C ASP A 90 7.60 -7.16 -2.94
N VAL A 91 6.94 -6.05 -2.65
CA VAL A 91 6.53 -5.09 -3.67
C VAL A 91 7.62 -4.08 -3.99
N SER A 92 8.73 -4.07 -3.26
CA SER A 92 9.83 -3.14 -3.49
C SER A 92 10.47 -3.34 -4.86
N SER A 93 10.42 -4.55 -5.42
CA SER A 93 10.93 -4.81 -6.77
C SER A 93 10.17 -4.02 -7.83
N ARG A 94 8.87 -3.78 -7.62
CA ARG A 94 8.08 -2.91 -8.49
C ARG A 94 8.48 -1.46 -8.32
N LEU A 95 8.73 -1.05 -7.09
CA LEU A 95 9.21 0.30 -6.79
C LEU A 95 10.59 0.53 -7.41
N ALA A 96 11.46 -0.45 -7.40
CA ALA A 96 12.78 -0.34 -7.99
C ALA A 96 12.72 -0.01 -9.50
N ILE A 97 11.64 -0.41 -10.16
CA ILE A 97 11.43 -0.16 -11.59
C ILE A 97 10.72 1.17 -11.81
N ASP A 98 9.65 1.44 -11.04
CA ASP A 98 8.68 2.49 -11.37
C ASP A 98 8.74 3.72 -10.47
N TYR A 99 9.42 3.62 -9.40
CA TYR A 99 9.37 4.57 -8.30
C TYR A 99 9.96 5.94 -8.65
N TYR A 100 10.82 6.04 -9.64
CA TYR A 100 11.31 7.31 -10.14
C TYR A 100 10.31 8.09 -10.95
N ASN A 101 9.29 7.42 -11.43
CA ASN A 101 8.30 8.01 -12.33
C ASN A 101 7.12 8.58 -11.56
N GLY A 102 7.14 8.35 -10.27
CA GLY A 102 6.06 8.78 -9.38
C GLY A 102 6.01 10.25 -9.07
#